data_14874f8bccf0b97467411df0b6c433f9
#
_entry.id   14874f8bccf0b97467411df0b6c433f9
#
_cell.length_a   1.000
_cell.length_b   1.000
_cell.length_c   1.000
_cell.angle_alpha   90.00
_cell.angle_beta   90.00
_cell.angle_gamma   90.00
#
_symmetry.space_group_name_H-M   'P 1'
#
loop_
_entity.id
_entity.type
_entity.pdbx_description
1 polymer ?
#
loop_
_entity_poly.entity_id
_entity_poly.type
_entity_poly.pdbx_seq_one_letter_code
_entity_poly.pdbx_strand_id
1 'polypeptide(L)'
;VVADEVRKLAERTQKSLSEIEANTNLLVQSINDMAESIKEQTAGITQINESVAQIDQTTKDNVEIANESAVISSTVSDIANNILEDVKKKRF
;
A
#
# COMPACT_ATOMS: atom_id res chain seq x y z
N VAL A 1 -28.48 -6.76 59.43
CA VAL A 1 -27.43 -6.94 60.38
C VAL A 1 -26.12 -7.22 59.65
N VAL A 2 -25.03 -7.42 60.33
CA VAL A 2 -23.69 -7.58 59.72
C VAL A 2 -23.65 -8.75 58.75
N ALA A 3 -24.29 -9.88 59.07
CA ALA A 3 -24.29 -11.06 58.17
C ALA A 3 -25.01 -10.75 56.86
N ASP A 4 -26.10 -9.99 56.90
CA ASP A 4 -26.81 -9.58 55.68
C ASP A 4 -25.99 -8.62 54.82
N GLU A 5 -25.28 -7.71 55.48
CA GLU A 5 -24.41 -6.77 54.78
C GLU A 5 -23.24 -7.46 54.10
N VAL A 6 -22.63 -8.45 54.78
CA VAL A 6 -21.55 -9.26 54.22
C VAL A 6 -22.05 -10.06 53.01
N ARG A 7 -23.26 -10.64 53.13
CA ARG A 7 -23.86 -11.39 52.01
C ARG A 7 -24.11 -10.48 50.81
N LYS A 8 -24.65 -9.28 51.04
CA LYS A 8 -24.87 -8.29 49.97
C LYS A 8 -23.57 -7.89 49.31
N LEU A 9 -22.51 -7.69 50.11
CA LEU A 9 -21.20 -7.36 49.60
C LEU A 9 -20.66 -8.51 48.73
N ALA A 10 -20.80 -9.75 49.19
CA ALA A 10 -20.37 -10.93 48.45
C ALA A 10 -21.12 -11.04 47.12
N GLU A 11 -22.43 -10.78 47.11
CA GLU A 11 -23.24 -10.82 45.91
C GLU A 11 -22.80 -9.74 44.90
N ARG A 12 -22.54 -8.52 45.38
CA ARG A 12 -22.07 -7.42 44.53
C ARG A 12 -20.67 -7.71 43.99
N THR A 13 -19.81 -8.30 44.80
CA THR A 13 -18.46 -8.70 44.38
C THR A 13 -18.55 -9.76 43.27
N GLN A 14 -19.42 -10.76 43.48
CA GLN A 14 -19.63 -11.82 42.47
C GLN A 14 -20.12 -11.24 41.15
N LYS A 15 -21.07 -10.29 41.21
CA LYS A 15 -21.58 -9.61 40.03
C LYS A 15 -20.49 -8.84 39.33
N SER A 16 -19.68 -8.10 40.07
CA SER A 16 -18.56 -7.34 39.52
C SER A 16 -17.52 -8.24 38.84
N LEU A 17 -17.24 -9.39 39.47
CA LEU A 17 -16.30 -10.38 38.90
C LEU A 17 -16.84 -10.96 37.59
N SER A 18 -18.16 -11.20 37.50
CA SER A 18 -18.79 -11.67 36.27
C SER A 18 -18.70 -10.64 35.16
N GLU A 19 -18.86 -9.36 35.47
CA GLU A 19 -18.70 -8.26 34.53
C GLU A 19 -17.27 -8.15 34.05
N ILE A 20 -16.31 -8.30 34.95
CA ILE A 20 -14.87 -8.29 34.59
C ILE A 20 -14.57 -9.45 33.66
N GLU A 21 -15.06 -10.64 33.95
CA GLU A 21 -14.88 -11.81 33.12
C GLU A 21 -15.44 -11.60 31.71
N ALA A 22 -16.66 -11.05 31.62
CA ALA A 22 -17.30 -10.75 30.34
C ALA A 22 -16.47 -9.73 29.54
N ASN A 23 -16.01 -8.67 30.20
CA ASN A 23 -15.17 -7.64 29.57
C ASN A 23 -13.83 -8.19 29.13
N THR A 24 -13.23 -9.08 29.93
CA THR A 24 -11.97 -9.74 29.58
C THR A 24 -12.13 -10.60 28.33
N ASN A 25 -13.24 -11.33 28.23
CA ASN A 25 -13.53 -12.15 27.04
C ASN A 25 -13.70 -11.28 25.79
N LEU A 26 -14.40 -10.15 25.92
CA LEU A 26 -14.53 -9.19 24.81
C LEU A 26 -13.18 -8.61 24.39
N LEU A 27 -12.34 -8.32 25.36
CA LEU A 27 -10.99 -7.79 25.09
C LEU A 27 -10.15 -8.81 24.33
N VAL A 28 -10.18 -10.09 24.75
CA VAL A 28 -9.46 -11.17 24.07
C VAL A 28 -9.95 -11.30 22.63
N GLN A 29 -11.26 -11.24 22.42
CA GLN A 29 -11.85 -11.29 21.09
C GLN A 29 -11.35 -10.12 20.22
N SER A 30 -11.34 -8.91 20.78
CA SER A 30 -10.86 -7.72 20.09
C SER A 30 -9.38 -7.85 19.73
N ILE A 31 -8.57 -8.42 20.61
CA ILE A 31 -7.13 -8.66 20.34
C ILE A 31 -6.97 -9.65 19.20
N ASN A 32 -7.78 -10.71 19.17
CA ASN A 32 -7.73 -11.69 18.08
C ASN A 32 -8.13 -11.05 16.75
N ASP A 33 -9.15 -10.21 16.75
CA ASP A 33 -9.60 -9.48 15.56
C ASP A 33 -8.51 -8.53 15.05
N MET A 34 -7.83 -7.85 15.99
CA MET A 34 -6.70 -6.99 15.65
C MET A 34 -5.56 -7.76 15.04
N ALA A 35 -5.23 -8.92 15.59
CA ALA A 35 -4.17 -9.79 15.06
C ALA A 35 -4.48 -10.20 13.62
N GLU A 36 -5.74 -10.52 13.33
CA GLU A 36 -6.20 -10.86 11.98
C GLU A 36 -6.06 -9.66 11.04
N SER A 37 -6.46 -8.48 11.50
CA SER A 37 -6.34 -7.24 10.72
C SER A 37 -4.87 -6.91 10.40
N ILE A 38 -3.98 -7.11 11.36
CA ILE A 38 -2.54 -6.90 11.17
C ILE A 38 -2.00 -7.85 10.11
N LYS A 39 -2.46 -9.09 10.11
CA LYS A 39 -2.09 -10.09 9.11
C LYS A 39 -2.48 -9.63 7.70
N GLU A 40 -3.70 -9.15 7.55
CA GLU A 40 -4.21 -8.62 6.27
C GLU A 40 -3.43 -7.39 5.83
N GLN A 41 -3.14 -6.48 6.77
CA GLN A 41 -2.35 -5.28 6.49
C GLN A 41 -0.93 -5.63 6.04
N THR A 42 -0.31 -6.62 6.67
CA THR A 42 1.02 -7.08 6.29
C THR A 42 1.02 -7.63 4.86
N ALA A 43 0.02 -8.42 4.51
CA ALA A 43 -0.15 -8.92 3.15
C ALA A 43 -0.34 -7.77 2.15
N GLY A 44 -1.14 -6.76 2.53
CA GLY A 44 -1.36 -5.57 1.72
C GLY A 44 -0.08 -4.76 1.49
N ILE A 45 0.72 -4.60 2.53
CA ILE A 45 2.01 -3.88 2.44
C ILE A 45 2.97 -4.62 1.50
N THR A 46 3.01 -5.95 1.57
CA THR A 46 3.82 -6.76 0.66
C THR A 46 3.40 -6.53 -0.79
N GLN A 47 2.10 -6.49 -1.06
CA GLN A 47 1.54 -6.20 -2.37
C GLN A 47 1.92 -4.79 -2.85
N ILE A 48 1.86 -3.80 -1.95
CA ILE A 48 2.24 -2.42 -2.25
C ILE A 48 3.73 -2.36 -2.62
N ASN A 49 4.58 -3.06 -1.87
CA ASN A 49 6.01 -3.10 -2.16
C ASN A 49 6.29 -3.70 -3.54
N GLU A 50 5.57 -4.74 -3.93
CA GLU A 50 5.67 -5.34 -5.26
C GLU A 50 5.25 -4.35 -6.34
N SER A 51 4.16 -3.62 -6.11
CA SER A 51 3.65 -2.59 -7.03
C SER A 51 4.65 -1.45 -7.18
N VAL A 52 5.26 -1.01 -6.08
CA VAL A 52 6.29 0.05 -6.11
C VAL A 52 7.50 -0.41 -6.92
N ALA A 53 7.93 -1.67 -6.76
CA ALA A 53 9.02 -2.22 -7.54
C ALA A 53 8.69 -2.23 -9.05
N GLN A 54 7.45 -2.57 -9.39
CA GLN A 54 6.96 -2.53 -10.78
C GLN A 54 6.97 -1.11 -11.34
N ILE A 55 6.52 -0.13 -10.54
CA ILE A 55 6.53 1.28 -10.93
C ILE A 55 7.96 1.75 -11.18
N ASP A 56 8.89 1.36 -10.32
CA ASP A 56 10.30 1.70 -10.47
C ASP A 56 10.86 1.15 -11.81
N GLN A 57 10.55 -0.09 -12.12
CA GLN A 57 10.97 -0.71 -13.38
C GLN A 57 10.32 0.00 -14.57
N THR A 58 9.03 0.31 -14.50
CA THR A 58 8.32 1.04 -15.55
C THR A 58 8.92 2.42 -15.76
N THR A 59 9.30 3.10 -14.68
CA THR A 59 9.95 4.41 -14.74
C THR A 59 11.29 4.32 -15.48
N LYS A 60 12.09 3.30 -15.19
CA LYS A 60 13.36 3.07 -15.88
C LYS A 60 13.14 2.79 -17.37
N ASP A 61 12.14 1.98 -17.69
CA ASP A 61 11.76 1.68 -19.07
C ASP A 61 11.32 2.95 -19.80
N ASN A 62 10.57 3.81 -19.13
CA ASN A 62 10.10 5.07 -19.71
C ASN A 62 11.25 6.03 -20.00
N VAL A 63 12.26 6.08 -19.14
CA VAL A 63 13.47 6.89 -19.36
C VAL A 63 14.19 6.38 -20.60
N GLU A 64 14.34 5.07 -20.73
CA GLU A 64 14.97 4.45 -21.90
C GLU A 64 14.20 4.75 -23.18
N ILE A 65 12.88 4.63 -23.16
CA ILE A 65 12.01 4.95 -24.29
C ILE A 65 12.13 6.43 -24.67
N ALA A 66 12.15 7.32 -23.69
CA ALA A 66 12.32 8.74 -23.93
C ALA A 66 13.65 9.05 -24.60
N ASN A 67 14.73 8.39 -24.18
CA ASN A 67 16.04 8.53 -24.78
C ASN A 67 16.06 8.02 -26.22
N GLU A 68 15.44 6.86 -26.47
CA GLU A 68 15.31 6.30 -27.82
C GLU A 68 14.51 7.23 -28.73
N SER A 69 13.41 7.79 -28.20
CA SER A 69 12.57 8.73 -28.95
C SER A 69 13.35 9.99 -29.33
N ALA A 70 14.19 10.48 -28.43
CA ALA A 70 15.03 11.65 -28.70
C ALA A 70 16.05 11.34 -29.82
N VAL A 71 16.64 10.15 -29.78
CA VAL A 71 17.59 9.71 -30.85
C VAL A 71 16.85 9.58 -32.17
N ILE A 72 15.68 8.97 -32.20
CA ILE A 72 14.87 8.81 -33.41
C ILE A 72 14.47 10.18 -33.98
N SER A 73 14.07 11.11 -33.13
CA SER A 73 13.71 12.47 -33.55
C SER A 73 14.89 13.18 -34.18
N SER A 74 16.07 13.03 -33.59
CA SER A 74 17.31 13.60 -34.12
C SER A 74 17.65 13.00 -35.52
N THR A 75 17.48 11.68 -35.63
CA THR A 75 17.75 10.96 -36.89
C THR A 75 16.77 11.41 -37.98
N VAL A 76 15.48 11.55 -37.64
CA VAL A 76 14.46 12.03 -38.58
C VAL A 76 14.77 13.45 -39.03
N SER A 77 15.21 14.31 -38.11
CA SER A 77 15.61 15.68 -38.43
C SER A 77 16.80 15.70 -39.41
N ASP A 78 17.80 14.86 -39.19
CA ASP A 78 18.98 14.74 -40.09
C ASP A 78 18.55 14.25 -41.45
N ILE A 79 17.67 13.26 -41.54
CA ILE A 79 17.17 12.74 -42.81
C ILE A 79 16.39 13.83 -43.56
N ALA A 80 15.55 14.58 -42.85
CA ALA A 80 14.81 15.68 -43.47
C ALA A 80 15.73 16.75 -44.03
N ASN A 81 16.78 17.10 -43.27
CA ASN A 81 17.78 18.07 -43.72
C ASN A 81 18.52 17.57 -44.95
N ASN A 82 18.90 16.30 -44.99
CA ASN A 82 19.57 15.68 -46.14
C ASN A 82 18.67 15.69 -47.39
N ILE A 83 17.39 15.38 -47.21
CA ILE A 83 16.42 15.43 -48.30
C ILE A 83 16.30 16.86 -48.83
N LEU A 84 16.21 17.83 -47.93
CA LEU A 84 16.13 19.24 -48.30
C LEU A 84 17.37 19.68 -49.11
N GLU A 85 18.54 19.29 -48.67
CA GLU A 85 19.79 19.57 -49.38
C GLU A 85 19.81 18.94 -50.80
N ASP A 86 19.40 17.68 -50.89
CA ASP A 86 19.30 16.97 -52.17
C ASP A 86 18.36 17.67 -53.15
N VAL A 87 17.19 18.11 -52.64
CA VAL A 87 16.22 18.85 -53.42
C VAL A 87 16.83 20.16 -53.93
N LYS A 88 17.57 20.86 -53.07
CA LYS A 88 18.25 22.11 -53.46
C LYS A 88 19.30 21.88 -54.55
N LYS A 89 20.04 20.78 -54.42
CA LYS A 89 21.09 20.43 -55.39
C LYS A 89 20.50 20.02 -56.75
N LYS A 90 19.33 19.39 -56.75
CA LYS A 90 18.66 18.90 -57.97
C LYS A 90 17.76 19.95 -58.61
N ARG A 91 17.69 21.10 -58.04
CA ARG A 91 16.75 22.15 -58.45
C ARG A 91 17.39 23.08 -59.50
N PHE A 92 17.78 22.49 -60.57
CA PHE A 92 18.33 23.31 -61.67
C PHE A 92 17.71 22.98 -62.96
#